data_dcf77121ba73d744e1bda2b3a8cf5e48
#
_entry.id   dcf77121ba73d744e1bda2b3a8cf5e48
#
_cell.length_a   1.000
_cell.length_b   1.000
_cell.length_c   1.000
_cell.angle_alpha   90.00
_cell.angle_beta   90.00
_cell.angle_gamma   90.00
#
_symmetry.space_group_name_H-M   'P 1'
#
loop_
_entity.id
_entity.type
_entity.pdbx_description
1 polymer ?
#
loop_
_entity_poly.entity_id
_entity_poly.type
_entity_poly.pdbx_seq_one_letter_code
_entity_poly.pdbx_strand_id
1 'polypeptide(L)'
;MLRKGSLTGLLLFGIFFGAGNLIFPPALGALSGNQFWPAIAGFVLSGVGIAIVTLIIGTLNPKGYIHEISRKISPVFAIVYLVALYLSIGPFFAIPRTATVSFEVGIAPLLGGMNASLALFIFTLVYFLLAFLIALNPSKILDRIGRILTPIFAILILILVVLGALKYSGHAPMVAAKAYQASAFGQGFLEGYNTLDALASVAFSVIAVTTLNQLGFSSKKEYIKTIWLVGIVVALGFSVLYIGLGYLGNHFPIPASVMASDTNKGVYVLSEATKAIFGPTAQIFLAGMVTVTCFTTTAGLIVSTSEFFHSTFPKVSYKVYASVFTLIGFAIANLGLNTIIAFSLPVLMILYPITITIVLIVIVNKFVALSKPGMQLTIFLASSVSLASVLASTFKISLVEKGIALLPFAAQSLPWLVPVVIGILLSLVLPNKQTAEE
;
A
#
# COMPACT_ATOMS: atom_id res chain seq x y z
N MET A 1 -14.00 17.18 -19.99
CA MET A 1 -12.84 16.31 -19.79
C MET A 1 -12.14 16.55 -18.46
N LEU A 2 -11.57 17.74 -18.19
CA LEU A 2 -10.89 18.05 -16.92
C LEU A 2 -11.77 17.75 -15.69
N ARG A 3 -13.01 18.24 -15.63
CA ARG A 3 -13.92 18.02 -14.50
C ARG A 3 -14.21 16.52 -14.26
N LYS A 4 -14.44 15.73 -15.32
CA LYS A 4 -14.66 14.27 -15.19
C LYS A 4 -13.41 13.56 -14.68
N GLY A 5 -12.24 13.88 -15.25
CA GLY A 5 -10.97 13.27 -14.83
C GLY A 5 -10.59 13.62 -13.39
N SER A 6 -10.73 14.89 -12.97
CA SER A 6 -10.43 15.29 -11.58
C SER A 6 -11.40 14.65 -10.58
N LEU A 7 -12.69 14.55 -10.89
CA LEU A 7 -13.67 13.87 -10.03
C LEU A 7 -13.37 12.37 -9.91
N THR A 8 -12.99 11.71 -11.02
CA THR A 8 -12.57 10.31 -10.98
C THR A 8 -11.26 10.14 -10.20
N GLY A 9 -10.32 11.08 -10.35
CA GLY A 9 -9.08 11.09 -9.55
C GLY A 9 -9.35 11.18 -8.06
N LEU A 10 -10.24 12.09 -7.63
CA LEU A 10 -10.64 12.21 -6.23
C LEU A 10 -11.35 10.95 -5.71
N LEU A 11 -12.15 10.31 -6.55
CA LEU A 11 -12.82 9.07 -6.20
C LEU A 11 -11.81 7.92 -6.01
N LEU A 12 -10.86 7.76 -6.92
CA LEU A 12 -9.81 6.75 -6.79
C LEU A 12 -8.87 7.07 -5.61
N PHE A 13 -8.52 8.33 -5.39
CA PHE A 13 -7.83 8.77 -4.20
C PHE A 13 -8.53 8.26 -2.93
N GLY A 14 -9.86 8.41 -2.86
CA GLY A 14 -10.65 7.92 -1.74
C GLY A 14 -10.63 6.41 -1.56
N ILE A 15 -10.59 5.63 -2.65
CA ILE A 15 -10.51 4.16 -2.60
C ILE A 15 -9.15 3.69 -2.08
N PHE A 16 -8.07 4.37 -2.48
CA PHE A 16 -6.72 4.07 -2.01
C PHE A 16 -6.43 4.56 -0.59
N PHE A 17 -7.16 5.56 -0.11
CA PHE A 17 -6.90 6.17 1.18
C PHE A 17 -7.29 5.24 2.32
N GLY A 18 -6.30 4.60 2.93
CA GLY A 18 -6.48 3.59 3.98
C GLY A 18 -5.63 3.86 5.21
N ALA A 19 -5.66 2.90 6.14
CA ALA A 19 -4.96 2.96 7.42
C ALA A 19 -3.46 3.23 7.30
N GLY A 20 -2.79 2.59 6.33
CA GLY A 20 -1.35 2.74 6.12
C GLY A 20 -0.94 4.16 5.76
N ASN A 21 -1.75 4.81 4.93
CA ASN A 21 -1.51 6.17 4.45
C ASN A 21 -1.54 7.22 5.56
N LEU A 22 -2.15 6.88 6.70
CA LEU A 22 -2.25 7.76 7.88
C LEU A 22 -1.06 7.60 8.83
N ILE A 23 -0.59 6.36 9.04
CA ILE A 23 0.34 6.06 10.13
C ILE A 23 1.80 5.97 9.68
N PHE A 24 2.09 5.52 8.45
CA PHE A 24 3.48 5.34 8.02
C PHE A 24 4.20 6.65 7.70
N PRO A 25 3.60 7.66 7.04
CA PRO A 25 4.31 8.92 6.81
C PRO A 25 4.73 9.62 8.10
N PRO A 26 3.88 9.81 9.13
CA PRO A 26 4.33 10.46 10.37
C PRO A 26 5.31 9.58 11.16
N ALA A 27 5.21 8.24 11.10
CA ALA A 27 6.21 7.35 11.69
C ALA A 27 7.58 7.51 11.02
N LEU A 28 7.63 7.53 9.69
CA LEU A 28 8.85 7.83 8.93
C LEU A 28 9.42 9.19 9.33
N GLY A 29 8.59 10.23 9.41
CA GLY A 29 9.01 11.56 9.82
C GLY A 29 9.71 11.55 11.18
N ALA A 30 9.09 10.90 12.17
CA ALA A 30 9.64 10.76 13.53
C ALA A 30 10.97 10.01 13.56
N LEU A 31 11.10 8.92 12.78
CA LEU A 31 12.27 8.04 12.81
C LEU A 31 13.41 8.53 11.90
N SER A 32 13.10 9.24 10.83
CA SER A 32 14.10 9.78 9.89
C SER A 32 14.87 10.98 10.44
N GLY A 33 14.31 11.71 11.39
CA GLY A 33 14.96 12.82 12.04
C GLY A 33 15.59 13.81 11.04
N ASN A 34 16.86 14.13 11.22
CA ASN A 34 17.63 15.03 10.32
C ASN A 34 17.84 14.49 8.89
N GLN A 35 17.45 13.22 8.61
CA GLN A 35 17.49 12.60 7.28
C GLN A 35 16.10 12.56 6.59
N PHE A 36 15.20 13.44 7.00
CA PHE A 36 13.80 13.42 6.52
C PHE A 36 13.66 13.52 5.01
N TRP A 37 14.33 14.48 4.35
CA TRP A 37 14.10 14.73 2.93
C TRP A 37 14.47 13.55 2.01
N PRO A 38 15.66 12.92 2.13
CA PRO A 38 15.93 11.71 1.36
C PRO A 38 15.01 10.54 1.73
N ALA A 39 14.63 10.39 3.01
CA ALA A 39 13.72 9.35 3.44
C ALA A 39 12.32 9.51 2.82
N ILE A 40 11.73 10.71 2.89
CA ILE A 40 10.40 10.96 2.33
C ILE A 40 10.39 10.89 0.80
N ALA A 41 11.51 11.24 0.14
CA ALA A 41 11.63 11.06 -1.31
C ALA A 41 11.56 9.58 -1.71
N GLY A 42 12.26 8.70 -0.99
CA GLY A 42 12.17 7.24 -1.18
C GLY A 42 10.76 6.72 -0.93
N PHE A 43 10.13 7.16 0.15
CA PHE A 43 8.77 6.78 0.52
C PHE A 43 7.73 7.19 -0.53
N VAL A 44 7.78 8.44 -1.00
CA VAL A 44 6.85 8.94 -2.03
C VAL A 44 7.09 8.22 -3.36
N LEU A 45 8.34 7.94 -3.72
CA LEU A 45 8.62 7.19 -4.94
C LEU A 45 8.00 5.79 -4.90
N SER A 46 8.15 5.04 -3.82
CA SER A 46 7.64 3.68 -3.71
C SER A 46 6.15 3.62 -3.39
N GLY A 47 5.66 4.43 -2.46
CA GLY A 47 4.26 4.43 -2.04
C GLY A 47 3.33 5.14 -3.01
N VAL A 48 3.79 6.21 -3.68
CA VAL A 48 2.95 6.96 -4.64
C VAL A 48 3.38 6.69 -6.08
N GLY A 49 4.65 6.91 -6.40
CA GLY A 49 5.13 6.84 -7.78
C GLY A 49 4.85 5.48 -8.42
N ILE A 50 5.31 4.40 -7.77
CA ILE A 50 5.11 3.03 -8.26
C ILE A 50 3.62 2.66 -8.27
N ALA A 51 2.88 3.03 -7.24
CA ALA A 51 1.44 2.75 -7.14
C ALA A 51 0.67 3.35 -8.32
N ILE A 52 0.92 4.62 -8.63
CA ILE A 52 0.22 5.31 -9.73
C ILE A 52 0.62 4.77 -11.09
N VAL A 53 1.91 4.48 -11.30
CA VAL A 53 2.36 3.85 -12.55
C VAL A 53 1.72 2.47 -12.71
N THR A 54 1.66 1.67 -11.64
CA THR A 54 0.98 0.38 -11.62
C THR A 54 -0.51 0.52 -11.98
N LEU A 55 -1.20 1.49 -11.37
CA LEU A 55 -2.62 1.77 -11.67
C LEU A 55 -2.82 2.13 -13.14
N ILE A 56 -2.02 3.07 -13.67
CA ILE A 56 -2.12 3.52 -15.07
C ILE A 56 -1.91 2.33 -16.01
N ILE A 57 -0.89 1.52 -15.80
CA ILE A 57 -0.59 0.34 -16.64
C ILE A 57 -1.75 -0.65 -16.60
N GLY A 58 -2.32 -0.92 -15.43
CA GLY A 58 -3.48 -1.82 -15.28
C GLY A 58 -4.72 -1.31 -16.01
N THR A 59 -4.94 0.01 -16.03
CA THR A 59 -6.09 0.61 -16.71
C THR A 59 -5.94 0.68 -18.25
N LEU A 60 -4.72 0.57 -18.76
CA LEU A 60 -4.49 0.52 -20.22
C LEU A 60 -4.89 -0.81 -20.85
N ASN A 61 -5.04 -1.86 -20.07
CA ASN A 61 -5.51 -3.17 -20.53
C ASN A 61 -6.89 -3.50 -19.93
N PRO A 62 -7.96 -3.51 -20.75
CA PRO A 62 -9.31 -3.85 -20.27
C PRO A 62 -9.44 -5.25 -19.67
N LYS A 63 -8.54 -6.17 -20.02
CA LYS A 63 -8.50 -7.55 -19.49
C LYS A 63 -7.72 -7.68 -18.17
N GLY A 64 -7.15 -6.57 -17.67
CA GLY A 64 -6.44 -6.50 -16.40
C GLY A 64 -5.09 -7.23 -16.36
N TYR A 65 -4.46 -7.21 -15.19
CA TYR A 65 -3.13 -7.76 -14.97
C TYR A 65 -3.03 -9.28 -15.19
N ILE A 66 -4.05 -10.04 -14.85
CA ILE A 66 -4.02 -11.50 -15.03
C ILE A 66 -3.74 -11.88 -16.49
N HIS A 67 -4.37 -11.20 -17.43
CA HIS A 67 -4.18 -11.44 -18.87
C HIS A 67 -2.79 -10.99 -19.34
N GLU A 68 -2.33 -9.82 -18.89
CA GLU A 68 -1.01 -9.30 -19.26
C GLU A 68 0.12 -10.21 -18.77
N ILE A 69 0.08 -10.65 -17.52
CA ILE A 69 1.10 -11.52 -16.94
C ILE A 69 1.05 -12.90 -17.57
N SER A 70 -0.16 -13.48 -17.76
CA SER A 70 -0.34 -14.81 -18.36
C SER A 70 0.23 -14.87 -19.78
N ARG A 71 -0.05 -13.85 -20.58
CA ARG A 71 0.41 -13.80 -21.98
C ARG A 71 1.91 -13.56 -22.11
N LYS A 72 2.44 -12.62 -21.34
CA LYS A 72 3.84 -12.18 -21.45
C LYS A 72 4.81 -13.07 -20.69
N ILE A 73 4.41 -13.59 -19.55
CA ILE A 73 5.29 -14.36 -18.66
C ILE A 73 4.84 -15.82 -18.61
N SER A 74 3.81 -16.13 -17.80
CA SER A 74 3.28 -17.47 -17.63
C SER A 74 1.90 -17.44 -16.97
N PRO A 75 0.93 -18.30 -17.40
CA PRO A 75 -0.37 -18.41 -16.73
C PRO A 75 -0.24 -18.88 -15.28
N VAL A 76 0.63 -19.85 -15.01
CA VAL A 76 0.86 -20.37 -13.65
C VAL A 76 1.44 -19.28 -12.76
N PHE A 77 2.45 -18.56 -13.23
CA PHE A 77 3.04 -17.46 -12.49
C PHE A 77 2.01 -16.36 -12.21
N ALA A 78 1.15 -16.03 -13.18
CA ALA A 78 0.10 -15.02 -13.00
C ALA A 78 -0.84 -15.38 -11.84
N ILE A 79 -1.29 -16.64 -11.77
CA ILE A 79 -2.17 -17.12 -10.69
C ILE A 79 -1.44 -17.07 -9.35
N VAL A 80 -0.23 -17.65 -9.26
CA VAL A 80 0.54 -17.70 -8.00
C VAL A 80 0.81 -16.28 -7.47
N TYR A 81 1.27 -15.38 -8.34
CA TYR A 81 1.55 -13.99 -7.97
C TYR A 81 0.28 -13.26 -7.50
N LEU A 82 -0.82 -13.35 -8.26
CA LEU A 82 -2.06 -12.67 -7.90
C LEU A 82 -2.69 -13.26 -6.64
N VAL A 83 -2.64 -14.57 -6.43
CA VAL A 83 -3.08 -15.21 -5.18
C VAL A 83 -2.28 -14.66 -4.00
N ALA A 84 -0.95 -14.62 -4.09
CA ALA A 84 -0.09 -14.06 -3.03
C ALA A 84 -0.39 -12.58 -2.78
N LEU A 85 -0.59 -11.79 -3.85
CA LEU A 85 -0.95 -10.38 -3.79
C LEU A 85 -2.29 -10.18 -3.08
N TYR A 86 -3.35 -10.86 -3.54
CA TYR A 86 -4.70 -10.70 -2.97
C TYR A 86 -4.79 -11.20 -1.53
N LEU A 87 -4.05 -12.25 -1.15
CA LEU A 87 -3.94 -12.67 0.25
C LEU A 87 -3.23 -11.60 1.09
N SER A 88 -2.22 -10.93 0.55
CA SER A 88 -1.47 -9.89 1.26
C SER A 88 -2.29 -8.63 1.49
N ILE A 89 -2.97 -8.10 0.45
CA ILE A 89 -3.86 -6.93 0.59
C ILE A 89 -5.21 -7.29 1.22
N GLY A 90 -5.54 -8.57 1.27
CA GLY A 90 -6.74 -9.13 1.87
C GLY A 90 -6.50 -9.56 3.32
N PRO A 91 -6.76 -10.85 3.62
CA PRO A 91 -6.90 -11.35 4.99
C PRO A 91 -5.63 -11.30 5.83
N PHE A 92 -4.44 -11.29 5.22
CA PHE A 92 -3.21 -11.40 6.00
C PHE A 92 -2.68 -10.07 6.52
N PHE A 93 -2.78 -8.95 5.75
CA PHE A 93 -2.16 -7.71 6.19
C PHE A 93 -3.08 -6.49 6.13
N ALA A 94 -3.65 -6.11 4.98
CA ALA A 94 -4.38 -4.86 4.91
C ALA A 94 -5.69 -4.90 5.71
N ILE A 95 -6.50 -5.95 5.59
CA ILE A 95 -7.76 -6.11 6.31
C ILE A 95 -7.56 -6.06 7.84
N PRO A 96 -6.67 -6.88 8.46
CA PRO A 96 -6.47 -6.80 9.90
C PRO A 96 -5.85 -5.47 10.34
N ARG A 97 -4.98 -4.87 9.52
CA ARG A 97 -4.36 -3.58 9.81
C ARG A 97 -5.38 -2.44 9.89
N THR A 98 -6.38 -2.42 9.01
CA THR A 98 -7.43 -1.39 9.07
C THR A 98 -8.19 -1.42 10.39
N ALA A 99 -8.51 -2.60 10.90
CA ALA A 99 -9.17 -2.76 12.20
C ALA A 99 -8.25 -2.33 13.36
N THR A 100 -6.99 -2.77 13.35
CA THR A 100 -6.05 -2.41 14.43
C THR A 100 -5.69 -0.93 14.44
N VAL A 101 -5.53 -0.29 13.27
CA VAL A 101 -5.31 1.17 13.21
C VAL A 101 -6.54 1.94 13.70
N SER A 102 -7.75 1.48 13.36
CA SER A 102 -8.98 2.07 13.88
C SER A 102 -9.05 1.97 15.41
N PHE A 103 -8.62 0.84 15.96
CA PHE A 103 -8.54 0.65 17.41
C PHE A 103 -7.46 1.54 18.04
N GLU A 104 -6.23 1.49 17.54
CA GLU A 104 -5.08 2.20 18.10
C GLU A 104 -5.24 3.73 18.06
N VAL A 105 -5.73 4.26 16.93
CA VAL A 105 -5.96 5.71 16.78
C VAL A 105 -7.24 6.15 17.47
N GLY A 106 -8.29 5.31 17.40
CA GLY A 106 -9.64 5.70 17.82
C GLY A 106 -9.98 5.33 19.25
N ILE A 107 -9.82 4.09 19.62
CA ILE A 107 -10.36 3.52 20.86
C ILE A 107 -9.32 3.48 21.97
N ALA A 108 -8.09 3.05 21.67
CA ALA A 108 -7.03 2.88 22.67
C ALA A 108 -6.78 4.14 23.52
N PRO A 109 -6.76 5.38 22.94
CA PRO A 109 -6.59 6.60 23.72
C PRO A 109 -7.73 6.91 24.69
N LEU A 110 -8.88 6.24 24.56
CA LEU A 110 -10.09 6.47 25.37
C LEU A 110 -10.29 5.41 26.46
N LEU A 111 -9.44 4.37 26.54
CA LEU A 111 -9.68 3.20 27.39
C LEU A 111 -9.55 3.46 28.91
N GLY A 112 -8.88 4.53 29.33
CA GLY A 112 -8.84 4.94 30.72
C GLY A 112 -8.39 3.87 31.73
N GLY A 113 -7.51 2.92 31.31
CA GLY A 113 -7.01 1.87 32.20
C GLY A 113 -7.69 0.50 32.01
N MET A 114 -8.64 0.35 31.09
CA MET A 114 -9.20 -0.96 30.73
C MET A 114 -8.11 -1.87 30.11
N ASN A 115 -8.30 -3.20 30.20
CA ASN A 115 -7.43 -4.17 29.55
C ASN A 115 -7.48 -3.98 28.02
N ALA A 116 -6.34 -3.52 27.45
CA ALA A 116 -6.25 -3.18 26.03
C ALA A 116 -6.49 -4.40 25.13
N SER A 117 -6.05 -5.59 25.51
CA SER A 117 -6.24 -6.81 24.73
C SER A 117 -7.71 -7.23 24.66
N LEU A 118 -8.43 -7.13 25.78
CA LEU A 118 -9.86 -7.42 25.83
C LEU A 118 -10.65 -6.39 25.01
N ALA A 119 -10.28 -5.10 25.13
CA ALA A 119 -10.91 -4.03 24.38
C ALA A 119 -10.67 -4.19 22.85
N LEU A 120 -9.45 -4.57 22.44
CA LEU A 120 -9.12 -4.90 21.05
C LEU A 120 -9.97 -6.06 20.55
N PHE A 121 -10.09 -7.14 21.34
CA PHE A 121 -10.89 -8.31 20.95
C PHE A 121 -12.36 -7.94 20.73
N ILE A 122 -12.98 -7.21 21.68
CA ILE A 122 -14.38 -6.79 21.57
C ILE A 122 -14.58 -5.86 20.37
N PHE A 123 -13.68 -4.87 20.20
CA PHE A 123 -13.75 -3.94 19.08
C PHE A 123 -13.64 -4.68 17.73
N THR A 124 -12.64 -5.55 17.57
CA THR A 124 -12.42 -6.28 16.33
C THR A 124 -13.55 -7.26 16.04
N LEU A 125 -14.14 -7.90 17.07
CA LEU A 125 -15.30 -8.79 16.91
C LEU A 125 -16.48 -8.02 16.28
N VAL A 126 -16.85 -6.87 16.85
CA VAL A 126 -17.94 -6.04 16.33
C VAL A 126 -17.60 -5.50 14.94
N TYR A 127 -16.38 -5.00 14.77
CA TYR A 127 -15.89 -4.44 13.50
C TYR A 127 -15.96 -5.46 12.35
N PHE A 128 -15.43 -6.66 12.57
CA PHE A 128 -15.41 -7.71 11.54
C PHE A 128 -16.80 -8.33 11.31
N LEU A 129 -17.63 -8.44 12.33
CA LEU A 129 -19.02 -8.88 12.16
C LEU A 129 -19.79 -7.92 11.24
N LEU A 130 -19.69 -6.62 11.48
CA LEU A 130 -20.32 -5.60 10.65
C LEU A 130 -19.74 -5.58 9.23
N ALA A 131 -18.41 -5.67 9.10
CA ALA A 131 -17.75 -5.72 7.78
C ALA A 131 -18.18 -6.94 6.96
N PHE A 132 -18.31 -8.10 7.61
CA PHE A 132 -18.79 -9.33 6.99
C PHE A 132 -20.24 -9.20 6.49
N LEU A 133 -21.15 -8.70 7.34
CA LEU A 133 -22.54 -8.51 6.96
C LEU A 133 -22.70 -7.61 5.75
N ILE A 134 -21.88 -6.57 5.66
CA ILE A 134 -21.85 -5.68 4.48
C ILE A 134 -21.23 -6.38 3.26
N ALA A 135 -20.16 -7.13 3.46
CA ALA A 135 -19.50 -7.85 2.36
C ALA A 135 -20.39 -8.94 1.75
N LEU A 136 -21.28 -9.55 2.52
CA LEU A 136 -22.26 -10.52 2.00
C LEU A 136 -23.29 -9.90 1.05
N ASN A 137 -23.61 -8.63 1.26
CA ASN A 137 -24.56 -7.88 0.44
C ASN A 137 -23.97 -6.48 0.12
N PRO A 138 -22.98 -6.39 -0.77
CA PRO A 138 -22.30 -5.14 -1.06
C PRO A 138 -23.31 -4.12 -1.57
N SER A 139 -23.67 -3.18 -0.72
CA SER A 139 -24.66 -2.15 -1.03
C SER A 139 -23.97 -0.90 -1.58
N LYS A 140 -24.68 -0.16 -2.46
CA LYS A 140 -24.23 1.17 -2.95
C LYS A 140 -24.04 2.20 -1.81
N ILE A 141 -24.50 1.88 -0.59
CA ILE A 141 -24.39 2.75 0.57
C ILE A 141 -22.92 2.89 0.99
N LEU A 142 -22.18 1.79 1.01
CA LEU A 142 -20.76 1.79 1.39
C LEU A 142 -19.93 2.66 0.43
N ASP A 143 -20.16 2.50 -0.87
CA ASP A 143 -19.56 3.34 -1.91
C ASP A 143 -19.89 4.83 -1.72
N ARG A 144 -21.13 5.15 -1.35
CA ARG A 144 -21.54 6.55 -1.13
C ARG A 144 -20.88 7.14 0.11
N ILE A 145 -20.83 6.38 1.21
CA ILE A 145 -20.18 6.84 2.44
C ILE A 145 -18.70 7.11 2.19
N GLY A 146 -17.98 6.17 1.57
CA GLY A 146 -16.56 6.36 1.24
C GLY A 146 -16.32 7.55 0.31
N ARG A 147 -17.15 7.72 -0.73
CA ARG A 147 -17.03 8.83 -1.68
C ARG A 147 -17.19 10.22 -1.06
N ILE A 148 -17.95 10.36 0.00
CA ILE A 148 -18.19 11.64 0.68
C ILE A 148 -17.21 11.81 1.84
N LEU A 149 -17.07 10.78 2.66
CA LEU A 149 -16.34 10.88 3.92
C LEU A 149 -14.81 10.94 3.72
N THR A 150 -14.28 10.19 2.74
CA THR A 150 -12.83 10.18 2.52
C THR A 150 -12.27 11.52 2.06
N PRO A 151 -12.87 12.27 1.10
CA PRO A 151 -12.41 13.62 0.77
C PRO A 151 -12.48 14.59 1.96
N ILE A 152 -13.56 14.51 2.75
CA ILE A 152 -13.70 15.35 3.95
C ILE A 152 -12.56 15.04 4.94
N PHE A 153 -12.31 13.76 5.18
CA PHE A 153 -11.25 13.33 6.07
C PHE A 153 -9.86 13.76 5.57
N ALA A 154 -9.59 13.62 4.27
CA ALA A 154 -8.34 14.09 3.67
C ALA A 154 -8.13 15.60 3.85
N ILE A 155 -9.19 16.40 3.69
CA ILE A 155 -9.13 17.85 3.95
C ILE A 155 -8.83 18.13 5.42
N LEU A 156 -9.44 17.42 6.35
CA LEU A 156 -9.20 17.59 7.78
C LEU A 156 -7.77 17.21 8.16
N ILE A 157 -7.23 16.14 7.59
CA ILE A 157 -5.82 15.78 7.75
C ILE A 157 -4.89 16.86 7.17
N LEU A 158 -5.22 17.44 6.02
CA LEU A 158 -4.46 18.57 5.46
C LEU A 158 -4.49 19.80 6.38
N ILE A 159 -5.63 20.11 6.99
CA ILE A 159 -5.73 21.19 7.98
C ILE A 159 -4.85 20.86 9.19
N LEU A 160 -4.91 19.63 9.72
CA LEU A 160 -4.03 19.17 10.80
C LEU A 160 -2.55 19.35 10.45
N VAL A 161 -2.15 18.95 9.25
CA VAL A 161 -0.78 19.08 8.73
C VAL A 161 -0.35 20.55 8.68
N VAL A 162 -1.17 21.43 8.10
CA VAL A 162 -0.85 22.85 7.98
C VAL A 162 -0.70 23.51 9.35
N LEU A 163 -1.68 23.31 10.24
CA LEU A 163 -1.64 23.86 11.59
C LEU A 163 -0.50 23.27 12.42
N GLY A 164 -0.23 21.97 12.25
CA GLY A 164 0.89 21.29 12.89
C GLY A 164 2.24 21.81 12.39
N ALA A 165 2.39 22.00 11.08
CA ALA A 165 3.59 22.60 10.50
C ALA A 165 3.82 24.03 11.05
N LEU A 166 2.79 24.87 11.12
CA LEU A 166 2.90 26.21 11.70
C LEU A 166 3.29 26.16 13.17
N LYS A 167 2.72 25.22 13.96
CA LYS A 167 2.96 25.13 15.39
C LYS A 167 4.32 24.53 15.74
N TYR A 168 4.78 23.55 14.99
CA TYR A 168 5.96 22.73 15.34
C TYR A 168 7.18 22.95 14.47
N SER A 169 7.13 23.78 13.42
CA SER A 169 8.26 24.05 12.52
C SER A 169 9.52 24.58 13.23
N GLY A 170 9.36 25.21 14.41
CA GLY A 170 10.48 25.68 15.23
C GLY A 170 11.19 24.57 16.04
N HIS A 171 10.65 23.36 16.10
CA HIS A 171 11.31 22.24 16.78
C HIS A 171 12.34 21.60 15.86
N ALA A 172 13.57 21.43 16.36
CA ALA A 172 14.60 20.73 15.61
C ALA A 172 14.26 19.24 15.48
N PRO A 173 14.46 18.65 14.28
CA PRO A 173 14.30 17.20 14.11
C PRO A 173 15.26 16.43 15.03
N MET A 174 14.81 15.26 15.49
CA MET A 174 15.65 14.34 16.27
C MET A 174 16.79 13.77 15.43
N VAL A 175 17.74 13.10 16.07
CA VAL A 175 18.75 12.31 15.38
C VAL A 175 18.05 11.12 14.72
N ALA A 176 18.39 10.86 13.45
CA ALA A 176 17.82 9.75 12.69
C ALA A 176 18.10 8.40 13.36
N ALA A 177 17.13 7.48 13.32
CA ALA A 177 17.34 6.10 13.73
C ALA A 177 18.42 5.43 12.86
N LYS A 178 19.09 4.40 13.41
CA LYS A 178 20.26 3.75 12.76
C LYS A 178 19.99 3.32 11.30
N ALA A 179 18.81 2.81 11.00
CA ALA A 179 18.43 2.38 9.66
C ALA A 179 18.46 3.55 8.66
N TYR A 180 17.98 4.73 9.08
CA TYR A 180 17.97 5.95 8.25
C TYR A 180 19.35 6.59 8.15
N GLN A 181 20.20 6.44 9.16
CA GLN A 181 21.61 6.88 9.08
C GLN A 181 22.39 6.10 8.02
N ALA A 182 22.12 4.79 7.90
CA ALA A 182 22.78 3.93 6.93
C ALA A 182 22.35 4.23 5.50
N SER A 183 21.05 4.38 5.25
CA SER A 183 20.47 4.68 3.93
C SER A 183 19.08 5.30 4.08
N ALA A 184 19.01 6.61 4.21
CA ALA A 184 17.73 7.28 4.42
C ALA A 184 16.74 7.08 3.25
N PHE A 185 17.22 7.22 2.01
CA PHE A 185 16.39 6.99 0.82
C PHE A 185 15.93 5.54 0.72
N GLY A 186 16.83 4.57 0.90
CA GLY A 186 16.51 3.15 0.83
C GLY A 186 15.52 2.73 1.93
N GLN A 187 15.73 3.19 3.17
CA GLN A 187 14.80 2.93 4.26
C GLN A 187 13.43 3.55 3.98
N GLY A 188 13.38 4.80 3.51
CA GLY A 188 12.14 5.44 3.11
C GLY A 188 11.42 4.69 1.98
N PHE A 189 12.18 4.19 1.00
CA PHE A 189 11.65 3.39 -0.09
C PHE A 189 11.02 2.08 0.42
N LEU A 190 11.66 1.39 1.36
CA LEU A 190 11.09 0.21 2.02
C LEU A 190 9.85 0.51 2.86
N GLU A 191 9.89 1.62 3.61
CA GLU A 191 8.72 2.04 4.40
C GLU A 191 7.50 2.34 3.53
N GLY A 192 7.72 2.83 2.30
CA GLY A 192 6.63 3.01 1.33
C GLY A 192 5.95 1.70 0.92
N TYR A 193 6.61 0.53 1.01
CA TYR A 193 5.96 -0.76 0.79
C TYR A 193 4.84 -1.02 1.81
N ASN A 194 5.00 -0.52 3.03
CA ASN A 194 4.02 -0.68 4.08
C ASN A 194 2.69 0.01 3.78
N THR A 195 2.62 0.97 2.85
CA THR A 195 1.32 1.55 2.43
C THR A 195 0.47 0.53 1.68
N LEU A 196 1.06 -0.49 1.05
CA LEU A 196 0.42 -1.50 0.20
C LEU A 196 -0.17 -0.93 -1.11
N ASP A 197 0.05 0.35 -1.40
CA ASP A 197 -0.61 1.06 -2.49
C ASP A 197 -0.29 0.48 -3.87
N ALA A 198 0.97 0.06 -4.13
CA ALA A 198 1.32 -0.53 -5.43
C ALA A 198 0.65 -1.91 -5.63
N LEU A 199 0.54 -2.73 -4.59
CA LEU A 199 -0.18 -4.00 -4.66
C LEU A 199 -1.68 -3.77 -4.81
N ALA A 200 -2.24 -2.83 -4.04
CA ALA A 200 -3.64 -2.43 -4.17
C ALA A 200 -3.96 -1.87 -5.57
N SER A 201 -3.00 -1.19 -6.21
CA SER A 201 -3.15 -0.68 -7.58
C SER A 201 -3.35 -1.78 -8.61
N VAL A 202 -2.73 -2.94 -8.43
CA VAL A 202 -2.97 -4.12 -9.30
C VAL A 202 -4.43 -4.55 -9.18
N ALA A 203 -4.93 -4.71 -7.95
CA ALA A 203 -6.31 -5.14 -7.69
C ALA A 203 -7.34 -4.08 -8.11
N PHE A 204 -7.10 -2.81 -7.77
CA PHE A 204 -8.03 -1.71 -8.03
C PHE A 204 -7.99 -1.21 -9.49
N SER A 205 -7.03 -1.65 -10.30
CA SER A 205 -7.01 -1.33 -11.73
C SER A 205 -8.29 -1.77 -12.44
N VAL A 206 -8.90 -2.89 -12.03
CA VAL A 206 -10.17 -3.38 -12.59
C VAL A 206 -11.31 -2.42 -12.23
N ILE A 207 -11.37 -1.94 -10.99
CA ILE A 207 -12.37 -0.95 -10.54
C ILE A 207 -12.18 0.37 -11.29
N ALA A 208 -10.92 0.80 -11.46
CA ALA A 208 -10.60 2.01 -12.21
C ALA A 208 -11.05 1.90 -13.68
N VAL A 209 -10.81 0.77 -14.35
CA VAL A 209 -11.29 0.51 -15.72
C VAL A 209 -12.81 0.60 -15.79
N THR A 210 -13.51 -0.08 -14.87
CA THR A 210 -14.99 -0.07 -14.84
C THR A 210 -15.53 1.35 -14.64
N THR A 211 -14.96 2.10 -13.68
CA THR A 211 -15.36 3.50 -13.41
C THR A 211 -15.10 4.41 -14.62
N LEU A 212 -13.93 4.26 -15.25
CA LEU A 212 -13.58 5.05 -16.44
C LEU A 212 -14.51 4.72 -17.61
N ASN A 213 -14.82 3.45 -17.85
CA ASN A 213 -15.72 3.05 -18.93
C ASN A 213 -17.15 3.62 -18.78
N GLN A 214 -17.63 3.77 -17.54
CA GLN A 214 -18.92 4.39 -17.24
C GLN A 214 -18.99 5.88 -17.63
N LEU A 215 -17.83 6.55 -17.80
CA LEU A 215 -17.80 7.96 -18.22
C LEU A 215 -18.11 8.19 -19.69
N GLY A 216 -18.10 7.14 -20.52
CA GLY A 216 -18.38 7.19 -21.95
C GLY A 216 -17.38 8.09 -22.70
N PHE A 217 -16.31 7.51 -23.21
CA PHE A 217 -15.29 8.24 -23.98
C PHE A 217 -15.56 8.15 -25.48
N SER A 218 -15.39 9.26 -26.18
CA SER A 218 -15.57 9.35 -27.63
C SER A 218 -14.38 8.75 -28.40
N SER A 219 -13.21 8.63 -27.77
CA SER A 219 -11.99 8.10 -28.41
C SER A 219 -11.01 7.51 -27.41
N LYS A 220 -10.15 6.60 -27.91
CA LYS A 220 -9.02 6.03 -27.15
C LYS A 220 -8.05 7.12 -26.65
N LYS A 221 -7.87 8.19 -27.44
CA LYS A 221 -7.00 9.31 -27.04
C LYS A 221 -7.56 10.07 -25.82
N GLU A 222 -8.87 10.27 -25.78
CA GLU A 222 -9.56 10.90 -24.64
C GLU A 222 -9.46 10.02 -23.40
N TYR A 223 -9.68 8.71 -23.54
CA TYR A 223 -9.50 7.72 -22.48
C TYR A 223 -8.09 7.78 -21.87
N ILE A 224 -7.05 7.72 -22.70
CA ILE A 224 -5.65 7.76 -22.25
C ILE A 224 -5.33 9.09 -21.54
N LYS A 225 -5.75 10.24 -22.10
CA LYS A 225 -5.53 11.55 -21.46
C LYS A 225 -6.22 11.63 -20.09
N THR A 226 -7.41 11.04 -19.97
CA THR A 226 -8.14 11.04 -18.68
C THR A 226 -7.44 10.17 -17.66
N ILE A 227 -6.91 8.99 -18.03
CA ILE A 227 -6.12 8.13 -17.13
C ILE A 227 -4.90 8.87 -16.57
N TRP A 228 -4.15 9.56 -17.43
CA TRP A 228 -3.00 10.34 -16.99
C TRP A 228 -3.40 11.47 -16.04
N LEU A 229 -4.47 12.19 -16.34
CA LEU A 229 -4.99 13.23 -15.46
C LEU A 229 -5.42 12.67 -14.10
N VAL A 230 -6.12 11.56 -14.08
CA VAL A 230 -6.50 10.82 -12.87
C VAL A 230 -5.28 10.44 -12.07
N GLY A 231 -4.27 9.83 -12.71
CA GLY A 231 -3.02 9.45 -12.07
C GLY A 231 -2.28 10.64 -11.44
N ILE A 232 -2.18 11.76 -12.16
CA ILE A 232 -1.55 12.99 -11.64
C ILE A 232 -2.29 13.54 -10.42
N VAL A 233 -3.63 13.60 -10.47
CA VAL A 233 -4.44 14.08 -9.34
C VAL A 233 -4.22 13.22 -8.10
N VAL A 234 -4.26 11.90 -8.26
CA VAL A 234 -4.02 10.95 -7.16
C VAL A 234 -2.58 11.05 -6.64
N ALA A 235 -1.59 11.13 -7.54
CA ALA A 235 -0.19 11.27 -7.17
C ALA A 235 0.08 12.55 -6.37
N LEU A 236 -0.43 13.68 -6.83
CA LEU A 236 -0.29 14.96 -6.12
C LEU A 236 -0.98 14.92 -4.76
N GLY A 237 -2.21 14.39 -4.69
CA GLY A 237 -2.95 14.28 -3.43
C GLY A 237 -2.19 13.45 -2.39
N PHE A 238 -1.71 12.27 -2.75
CA PHE A 238 -0.93 11.43 -1.82
C PHE A 238 0.44 12.01 -1.51
N SER A 239 1.15 12.60 -2.48
CA SER A 239 2.45 13.23 -2.22
C SER A 239 2.33 14.36 -1.22
N VAL A 240 1.33 15.23 -1.37
CA VAL A 240 1.08 16.33 -0.43
C VAL A 240 0.75 15.80 0.97
N LEU A 241 -0.11 14.78 1.06
CA LEU A 241 -0.44 14.16 2.33
C LEU A 241 0.77 13.48 3.00
N TYR A 242 1.54 12.71 2.25
CA TYR A 242 2.67 11.96 2.80
C TYR A 242 3.81 12.88 3.24
N ILE A 243 4.15 13.87 2.41
CA ILE A 243 5.16 14.88 2.78
C ILE A 243 4.67 15.67 4.00
N GLY A 244 3.41 16.07 4.03
CA GLY A 244 2.84 16.85 5.10
C GLY A 244 2.75 16.09 6.42
N LEU A 245 2.21 14.87 6.42
CA LEU A 245 2.17 14.01 7.61
C LEU A 245 3.58 13.60 8.07
N GLY A 246 4.49 13.34 7.12
CA GLY A 246 5.89 13.08 7.43
C GLY A 246 6.56 14.29 8.08
N TYR A 247 6.35 15.49 7.55
CA TYR A 247 6.86 16.73 8.12
C TYR A 247 6.30 16.96 9.53
N LEU A 248 5.01 16.75 9.74
CA LEU A 248 4.40 16.80 11.07
C LEU A 248 5.09 15.83 12.03
N GLY A 249 5.28 14.55 11.63
CA GLY A 249 5.97 13.56 12.45
C GLY A 249 7.43 13.90 12.74
N ASN A 250 8.10 14.56 11.81
CA ASN A 250 9.50 14.95 11.93
C ASN A 250 9.75 16.07 12.96
N HIS A 251 8.80 17.00 13.08
CA HIS A 251 8.92 18.16 13.97
C HIS A 251 8.07 18.05 15.23
N PHE A 252 7.21 17.02 15.35
CA PHE A 252 6.39 16.82 16.54
C PHE A 252 7.27 16.37 17.73
N PRO A 253 7.15 17.03 18.90
CA PRO A 253 7.94 16.68 20.07
C PRO A 253 7.47 15.34 20.68
N ILE A 254 8.21 14.25 20.41
CA ILE A 254 7.91 12.92 20.93
C ILE A 254 8.77 12.69 22.18
N PRO A 255 8.17 12.34 23.34
CA PRO A 255 8.93 12.02 24.55
C PRO A 255 9.89 10.83 24.34
N ALA A 256 11.05 10.89 24.98
CA ALA A 256 12.06 9.82 24.87
C ALA A 256 11.51 8.44 25.31
N SER A 257 10.63 8.42 26.30
CA SER A 257 9.95 7.20 26.77
C SER A 257 9.08 6.57 25.67
N VAL A 258 8.38 7.39 24.88
CA VAL A 258 7.58 6.92 23.75
C VAL A 258 8.50 6.46 22.61
N MET A 259 9.59 7.19 22.33
CA MET A 259 10.55 6.77 21.32
C MET A 259 11.19 5.40 21.62
N ALA A 260 11.43 5.10 22.89
CA ALA A 260 12.00 3.84 23.37
C ALA A 260 10.94 2.71 23.50
N SER A 261 9.65 3.02 23.47
CA SER A 261 8.57 2.03 23.62
C SER A 261 8.20 1.38 22.29
N ASP A 262 7.42 0.30 22.35
CA ASP A 262 6.82 -0.37 21.18
C ASP A 262 5.61 0.37 20.59
N THR A 263 5.25 1.54 21.12
CA THR A 263 4.14 2.35 20.60
C THR A 263 4.41 2.73 19.16
N ASN A 264 3.44 2.55 18.27
CA ASN A 264 3.55 3.00 16.88
C ASN A 264 3.67 4.52 16.81
N LYS A 265 4.80 5.02 16.30
CA LYS A 265 5.12 6.46 16.32
C LYS A 265 4.14 7.28 15.47
N GLY A 266 3.66 6.70 14.37
CA GLY A 266 2.68 7.37 13.49
C GLY A 266 1.31 7.52 14.16
N VAL A 267 0.83 6.48 14.84
CA VAL A 267 -0.39 6.52 15.64
C VAL A 267 -0.27 7.57 16.74
N TYR A 268 0.85 7.57 17.46
CA TYR A 268 1.13 8.54 18.54
C TYR A 268 1.09 9.97 18.01
N VAL A 269 1.86 10.27 16.96
CA VAL A 269 1.91 11.62 16.37
C VAL A 269 0.52 12.07 15.90
N LEU A 270 -0.21 11.22 15.19
CA LEU A 270 -1.53 11.57 14.66
C LEU A 270 -2.53 11.89 15.80
N SER A 271 -2.55 11.07 16.85
CA SER A 271 -3.45 11.26 17.99
C SER A 271 -3.07 12.48 18.82
N GLU A 272 -1.80 12.59 19.23
CA GLU A 272 -1.38 13.67 20.11
C GLU A 272 -1.32 15.04 19.41
N ALA A 273 -0.95 15.09 18.12
CA ALA A 273 -1.03 16.33 17.35
C ALA A 273 -2.48 16.80 17.22
N THR A 274 -3.43 15.88 16.99
CA THR A 274 -4.85 16.21 16.90
C THR A 274 -5.35 16.81 18.23
N LYS A 275 -5.03 16.18 19.35
CA LYS A 275 -5.39 16.71 20.69
C LYS A 275 -4.75 18.07 20.96
N ALA A 276 -3.47 18.22 20.63
CA ALA A 276 -2.71 19.44 20.91
C ALA A 276 -3.14 20.64 20.05
N ILE A 277 -3.71 20.40 18.86
CA ILE A 277 -4.11 21.46 17.91
C ILE A 277 -5.60 21.80 18.07
N PHE A 278 -6.47 20.79 18.19
CA PHE A 278 -7.92 20.97 18.18
C PHE A 278 -8.59 20.68 19.53
N GLY A 279 -7.83 20.26 20.54
CA GLY A 279 -8.33 19.89 21.88
C GLY A 279 -8.77 18.42 22.00
N PRO A 280 -9.09 17.98 23.24
CA PRO A 280 -9.39 16.57 23.52
C PRO A 280 -10.60 16.00 22.79
N THR A 281 -11.63 16.82 22.54
CA THR A 281 -12.85 16.40 21.83
C THR A 281 -12.58 16.04 20.37
N ALA A 282 -11.56 16.64 19.75
CA ALA A 282 -11.16 16.31 18.38
C ALA A 282 -10.63 14.88 18.26
N GLN A 283 -10.13 14.27 19.33
CA GLN A 283 -9.74 12.86 19.34
C GLN A 283 -10.93 11.93 19.06
N ILE A 284 -12.11 12.23 19.61
CA ILE A 284 -13.33 11.45 19.35
C ILE A 284 -13.74 11.56 17.90
N PHE A 285 -13.62 12.76 17.32
CA PHE A 285 -13.91 12.98 15.91
C PHE A 285 -12.91 12.25 15.01
N LEU A 286 -11.61 12.33 15.31
CA LEU A 286 -10.56 11.58 14.62
C LEU A 286 -10.84 10.07 14.68
N ALA A 287 -11.20 9.56 15.86
CA ALA A 287 -11.57 8.16 16.07
C ALA A 287 -12.70 7.71 15.14
N GLY A 288 -13.79 8.48 15.09
CA GLY A 288 -14.93 8.20 14.21
C GLY A 288 -14.53 8.19 12.74
N MET A 289 -13.79 9.22 12.30
CA MET A 289 -13.37 9.36 10.90
C MET A 289 -12.41 8.23 10.45
N VAL A 290 -11.39 7.93 11.26
CA VAL A 290 -10.45 6.83 10.98
C VAL A 290 -11.19 5.49 10.95
N THR A 291 -12.06 5.24 11.93
CA THR A 291 -12.82 3.98 12.00
C THR A 291 -13.69 3.78 10.76
N VAL A 292 -14.46 4.80 10.36
CA VAL A 292 -15.35 4.67 9.19
C VAL A 292 -14.54 4.54 7.91
N THR A 293 -13.46 5.30 7.73
CA THR A 293 -12.60 5.20 6.55
C THR A 293 -11.94 3.83 6.43
N CYS A 294 -11.38 3.33 7.53
CA CYS A 294 -10.79 1.99 7.58
C CYS A 294 -11.84 0.88 7.37
N PHE A 295 -13.03 1.06 7.94
CA PHE A 295 -14.14 0.11 7.80
C PHE A 295 -14.61 -0.04 6.36
N THR A 296 -14.75 1.06 5.62
CA THR A 296 -15.11 1.01 4.20
C THR A 296 -14.04 0.32 3.37
N THR A 297 -12.75 0.55 3.68
CA THR A 297 -11.63 -0.15 3.05
C THR A 297 -11.65 -1.65 3.35
N THR A 298 -11.89 -2.04 4.61
CA THR A 298 -12.01 -3.44 5.01
C THR A 298 -13.09 -4.17 4.23
N ALA A 299 -14.29 -3.62 4.20
CA ALA A 299 -15.41 -4.24 3.50
C ALA A 299 -15.13 -4.34 1.99
N GLY A 300 -14.56 -3.31 1.39
CA GLY A 300 -14.15 -3.32 -0.03
C GLY A 300 -13.08 -4.39 -0.32
N LEU A 301 -12.09 -4.56 0.56
CA LEU A 301 -11.05 -5.58 0.41
C LEU A 301 -11.58 -6.99 0.60
N ILE A 302 -12.50 -7.23 1.56
CA ILE A 302 -13.17 -8.54 1.70
C ILE A 302 -13.91 -8.88 0.41
N VAL A 303 -14.68 -7.93 -0.14
CA VAL A 303 -15.40 -8.12 -1.40
C VAL A 303 -14.45 -8.42 -2.54
N SER A 304 -13.48 -7.55 -2.81
CA SER A 304 -12.63 -7.68 -3.99
C SER A 304 -11.74 -8.95 -3.93
N THR A 305 -11.25 -9.31 -2.75
CA THR A 305 -10.47 -10.54 -2.56
C THR A 305 -11.34 -11.77 -2.76
N SER A 306 -12.56 -11.77 -2.21
CA SER A 306 -13.50 -12.92 -2.36
C SER A 306 -13.97 -13.07 -3.80
N GLU A 307 -14.21 -11.99 -4.52
CA GLU A 307 -14.55 -12.00 -5.95
C GLU A 307 -13.40 -12.55 -6.80
N PHE A 308 -12.15 -12.11 -6.54
CA PHE A 308 -10.99 -12.62 -7.23
C PHE A 308 -10.85 -14.15 -7.04
N PHE A 309 -10.94 -14.62 -5.79
CA PHE A 309 -10.82 -16.05 -5.51
C PHE A 309 -11.98 -16.87 -6.09
N HIS A 310 -13.21 -16.36 -6.01
CA HIS A 310 -14.36 -17.03 -6.60
C HIS A 310 -14.27 -17.09 -8.14
N SER A 311 -13.80 -16.03 -8.78
CA SER A 311 -13.62 -16.03 -10.25
C SER A 311 -12.48 -16.94 -10.71
N THR A 312 -11.41 -17.06 -9.89
CA THR A 312 -10.24 -17.90 -10.20
C THR A 312 -10.48 -19.37 -9.85
N PHE A 313 -11.17 -19.63 -8.74
CA PHE A 313 -11.48 -20.97 -8.23
C PHE A 313 -12.97 -21.14 -7.95
N PRO A 314 -13.80 -21.30 -8.99
CA PRO A 314 -15.27 -21.22 -8.89
C PRO A 314 -15.93 -22.38 -8.14
N LYS A 315 -15.18 -23.43 -7.79
CA LYS A 315 -15.68 -24.56 -6.98
C LYS A 315 -16.11 -24.15 -5.57
N VAL A 316 -15.56 -23.06 -5.05
CA VAL A 316 -15.89 -22.52 -3.73
C VAL A 316 -16.73 -21.25 -3.91
N SER A 317 -17.82 -21.13 -3.15
CA SER A 317 -18.72 -20.00 -3.29
C SER A 317 -18.11 -18.70 -2.72
N TYR A 318 -18.52 -17.57 -3.28
CA TYR A 318 -18.15 -16.24 -2.78
C TYR A 318 -18.36 -16.11 -1.27
N LYS A 319 -19.50 -16.59 -0.74
CA LYS A 319 -19.82 -16.48 0.68
C LYS A 319 -18.82 -17.23 1.56
N VAL A 320 -18.34 -18.39 1.12
CA VAL A 320 -17.31 -19.15 1.85
C VAL A 320 -16.00 -18.38 1.87
N TYR A 321 -15.55 -17.83 0.74
CA TYR A 321 -14.36 -17.01 0.69
C TYR A 321 -14.48 -15.78 1.61
N ALA A 322 -15.58 -15.05 1.55
CA ALA A 322 -15.82 -13.89 2.40
C ALA A 322 -15.80 -14.28 3.90
N SER A 323 -16.40 -15.41 4.27
CA SER A 323 -16.36 -15.90 5.65
C SER A 323 -14.95 -16.24 6.10
N VAL A 324 -14.22 -17.02 5.31
CA VAL A 324 -12.85 -17.44 5.65
C VAL A 324 -11.92 -16.25 5.77
N PHE A 325 -11.96 -15.32 4.81
CA PHE A 325 -11.09 -14.15 4.80
C PHE A 325 -11.41 -13.18 5.94
N THR A 326 -12.67 -13.04 6.30
CA THR A 326 -13.08 -12.25 7.46
C THR A 326 -12.58 -12.88 8.76
N LEU A 327 -12.71 -14.18 8.93
CA LEU A 327 -12.24 -14.91 10.12
C LEU A 327 -10.71 -14.86 10.26
N ILE A 328 -9.97 -15.04 9.17
CA ILE A 328 -8.50 -14.90 9.16
C ILE A 328 -8.12 -13.47 9.54
N GLY A 329 -8.72 -12.46 8.92
CA GLY A 329 -8.48 -11.06 9.23
C GLY A 329 -8.76 -10.71 10.69
N PHE A 330 -9.88 -11.21 11.24
CA PHE A 330 -10.21 -11.06 12.66
C PHE A 330 -9.16 -11.70 13.58
N ALA A 331 -8.76 -12.94 13.29
CA ALA A 331 -7.76 -13.64 14.09
C ALA A 331 -6.41 -12.88 14.09
N ILE A 332 -5.95 -12.43 12.92
CA ILE A 332 -4.69 -11.70 12.77
C ILE A 332 -4.77 -10.31 13.40
N ALA A 333 -5.91 -9.61 13.32
CA ALA A 333 -6.08 -8.30 13.95
C ALA A 333 -5.83 -8.35 15.47
N ASN A 334 -6.16 -9.47 16.12
CA ASN A 334 -5.94 -9.65 17.56
C ASN A 334 -4.46 -9.89 17.94
N LEU A 335 -3.54 -10.00 16.98
CA LEU A 335 -2.10 -10.00 17.23
C LEU A 335 -1.53 -8.58 17.47
N GLY A 336 -2.31 -7.56 17.19
CA GLY A 336 -1.91 -6.15 17.32
C GLY A 336 -1.17 -5.59 16.10
N LEU A 337 -1.17 -4.25 16.00
CA LEU A 337 -0.68 -3.51 14.84
C LEU A 337 0.79 -3.78 14.52
N ASN A 338 1.68 -3.69 15.52
CA ASN A 338 3.11 -3.84 15.32
C ASN A 338 3.49 -5.26 14.86
N THR A 339 2.80 -6.28 15.36
CA THR A 339 2.98 -7.67 14.93
C THR A 339 2.60 -7.84 13.46
N ILE A 340 1.46 -7.27 13.05
CA ILE A 340 1.01 -7.32 11.65
C ILE A 340 2.04 -6.64 10.73
N ILE A 341 2.56 -5.47 11.13
CA ILE A 341 3.58 -4.75 10.37
C ILE A 341 4.86 -5.59 10.25
N ALA A 342 5.32 -6.19 11.35
CA ALA A 342 6.54 -7.00 11.37
C ALA A 342 6.43 -8.23 10.45
N PHE A 343 5.29 -8.92 10.43
CA PHE A 343 5.07 -10.06 9.54
C PHE A 343 4.81 -9.68 8.08
N SER A 344 4.25 -8.50 7.83
CA SER A 344 3.99 -8.05 6.45
C SER A 344 5.27 -7.69 5.70
N LEU A 345 6.23 -7.03 6.34
CA LEU A 345 7.41 -6.48 5.69
C LEU A 345 8.21 -7.52 4.88
N PRO A 346 8.56 -8.71 5.41
CA PRO A 346 9.26 -9.73 4.62
C PRO A 346 8.52 -10.16 3.35
N VAL A 347 7.19 -10.31 3.44
CA VAL A 347 6.36 -10.67 2.27
C VAL A 347 6.33 -9.53 1.26
N LEU A 348 6.25 -8.29 1.72
CA LEU A 348 6.28 -7.12 0.84
C LEU A 348 7.64 -6.95 0.16
N MET A 349 8.74 -7.26 0.83
CA MET A 349 10.09 -7.28 0.25
C MET A 349 10.26 -8.30 -0.88
N ILE A 350 9.34 -9.27 -1.01
CA ILE A 350 9.28 -10.19 -2.14
C ILE A 350 8.31 -9.68 -3.21
N LEU A 351 7.10 -9.29 -2.82
CA LEU A 351 6.03 -8.95 -3.76
C LEU A 351 6.26 -7.61 -4.49
N TYR A 352 6.81 -6.59 -3.80
CA TYR A 352 7.05 -5.29 -4.44
C TYR A 352 8.08 -5.33 -5.55
N PRO A 353 9.29 -5.93 -5.39
CA PRO A 353 10.22 -6.12 -6.51
C PRO A 353 9.59 -6.83 -7.70
N ILE A 354 8.80 -7.87 -7.48
CA ILE A 354 8.10 -8.59 -8.53
C ILE A 354 7.07 -7.68 -9.21
N THR A 355 6.27 -6.94 -8.45
CA THR A 355 5.29 -5.99 -8.97
C THR A 355 5.95 -4.91 -9.82
N ILE A 356 7.03 -4.30 -9.31
CA ILE A 356 7.79 -3.28 -10.03
C ILE A 356 8.36 -3.86 -11.32
N THR A 357 8.90 -5.07 -11.27
CA THR A 357 9.47 -5.76 -12.44
C THR A 357 8.40 -6.02 -13.50
N ILE A 358 7.21 -6.49 -13.11
CA ILE A 358 6.08 -6.69 -14.03
C ILE A 358 5.72 -5.36 -14.71
N VAL A 359 5.62 -4.29 -13.95
CA VAL A 359 5.29 -2.96 -14.47
C VAL A 359 6.37 -2.46 -15.43
N LEU A 360 7.65 -2.62 -15.09
CA LEU A 360 8.77 -2.27 -15.96
C LEU A 360 8.76 -3.07 -17.26
N ILE A 361 8.55 -4.38 -17.20
CA ILE A 361 8.42 -5.25 -18.39
C ILE A 361 7.27 -4.76 -19.27
N VAL A 362 6.11 -4.45 -18.71
CA VAL A 362 4.96 -3.99 -19.49
C VAL A 362 5.24 -2.65 -20.14
N ILE A 363 5.89 -1.73 -19.44
CA ILE A 363 6.27 -0.41 -19.98
C ILE A 363 7.29 -0.58 -21.12
N VAL A 364 8.40 -1.24 -20.85
CA VAL A 364 9.48 -1.38 -21.84
C VAL A 364 9.00 -2.12 -23.08
N ASN A 365 8.22 -3.20 -22.90
CA ASN A 365 7.67 -3.98 -24.00
C ASN A 365 6.67 -3.20 -24.88
N LYS A 366 6.19 -2.04 -24.42
CA LYS A 366 5.35 -1.15 -25.22
C LYS A 366 6.16 -0.32 -26.22
N PHE A 367 7.43 -0.04 -25.90
CA PHE A 367 8.33 0.76 -26.74
C PHE A 367 9.30 -0.11 -27.56
N VAL A 368 9.72 -1.22 -26.97
CA VAL A 368 10.68 -2.15 -27.58
C VAL A 368 10.19 -3.57 -27.33
N ALA A 369 10.09 -4.39 -28.40
CA ALA A 369 9.63 -5.77 -28.29
C ALA A 369 10.61 -6.61 -27.45
N LEU A 370 10.17 -7.07 -26.29
CA LEU A 370 10.93 -7.96 -25.42
C LEU A 370 10.62 -9.42 -25.74
N SER A 371 11.62 -10.28 -25.69
CA SER A 371 11.43 -11.72 -25.89
C SER A 371 10.74 -12.35 -24.67
N LYS A 372 9.85 -13.32 -24.90
CA LYS A 372 9.16 -14.03 -23.82
C LYS A 372 10.12 -14.74 -22.86
N PRO A 373 11.15 -15.49 -23.34
CA PRO A 373 12.15 -16.08 -22.46
C PRO A 373 12.89 -15.05 -21.60
N GLY A 374 13.22 -13.88 -22.20
CA GLY A 374 13.87 -12.80 -21.47
C GLY A 374 13.00 -12.17 -20.39
N MET A 375 11.69 -11.96 -20.66
CA MET A 375 10.75 -11.49 -19.65
C MET A 375 10.62 -12.50 -18.50
N GLN A 376 10.59 -13.80 -18.79
CA GLN A 376 10.59 -14.87 -17.79
C GLN A 376 11.87 -14.86 -16.95
N LEU A 377 13.03 -14.72 -17.58
CA LEU A 377 14.32 -14.61 -16.89
C LEU A 377 14.35 -13.39 -15.97
N THR A 378 13.83 -12.24 -16.43
CA THR A 378 13.79 -11.02 -15.63
C THR A 378 12.98 -11.22 -14.36
N ILE A 379 11.81 -11.83 -14.44
CA ILE A 379 10.96 -12.17 -13.28
C ILE A 379 11.66 -13.18 -12.37
N PHE A 380 12.32 -14.19 -12.95
CA PHE A 380 13.07 -15.17 -12.16
C PHE A 380 14.20 -14.51 -11.35
N LEU A 381 14.96 -13.60 -11.97
CA LEU A 381 16.02 -12.85 -11.29
C LEU A 381 15.46 -11.99 -10.14
N ALA A 382 14.38 -11.23 -10.41
CA ALA A 382 13.73 -10.42 -9.39
C ALA A 382 13.26 -11.28 -8.20
N SER A 383 12.56 -12.36 -8.49
CA SER A 383 12.00 -13.26 -7.48
C SER A 383 13.08 -13.96 -6.67
N SER A 384 14.12 -14.47 -7.34
CA SER A 384 15.22 -15.20 -6.69
C SER A 384 16.02 -14.31 -5.76
N VAL A 385 16.40 -13.09 -6.21
CA VAL A 385 17.16 -12.15 -5.38
C VAL A 385 16.33 -11.67 -4.19
N SER A 386 15.05 -11.34 -4.40
CA SER A 386 14.17 -10.88 -3.33
C SER A 386 13.91 -11.98 -2.31
N LEU A 387 13.63 -13.20 -2.77
CA LEU A 387 13.44 -14.36 -1.90
C LEU A 387 14.72 -14.69 -1.11
N ALA A 388 15.87 -14.73 -1.79
CA ALA A 388 17.16 -14.98 -1.15
C ALA A 388 17.48 -13.91 -0.10
N SER A 389 17.18 -12.63 -0.38
CA SER A 389 17.39 -11.52 0.58
C SER A 389 16.55 -11.71 1.84
N VAL A 390 15.28 -12.05 1.69
CA VAL A 390 14.38 -12.26 2.82
C VAL A 390 14.74 -13.51 3.61
N LEU A 391 15.03 -14.63 2.95
CA LEU A 391 15.43 -15.85 3.61
C LEU A 391 16.76 -15.68 4.36
N ALA A 392 17.73 -15.00 3.73
CA ALA A 392 19.03 -14.74 4.35
C ALA A 392 18.88 -13.90 5.62
N SER A 393 18.13 -12.81 5.59
CA SER A 393 17.91 -11.94 6.75
C SER A 393 17.08 -12.62 7.86
N THR A 394 16.07 -13.42 7.48
CA THR A 394 15.19 -14.11 8.43
C THR A 394 15.91 -15.25 9.15
N PHE A 395 16.66 -16.07 8.41
CA PHE A 395 17.38 -17.24 8.94
C PHE A 395 18.85 -16.96 9.26
N LYS A 396 19.30 -15.70 9.12
CA LYS A 396 20.70 -15.26 9.40
C LYS A 396 21.74 -16.09 8.63
N ILE A 397 21.49 -16.35 7.35
CA ILE A 397 22.39 -17.13 6.48
C ILE A 397 23.50 -16.20 5.98
N SER A 398 24.57 -16.09 6.75
CA SER A 398 25.66 -15.11 6.55
C SER A 398 26.34 -15.18 5.18
N LEU A 399 26.42 -16.37 4.56
CA LEU A 399 27.01 -16.53 3.22
C LEU A 399 26.15 -15.86 2.15
N VAL A 400 24.83 -16.04 2.25
CA VAL A 400 23.87 -15.43 1.29
C VAL A 400 23.76 -13.92 1.53
N GLU A 401 23.74 -13.48 2.80
CA GLU A 401 23.76 -12.04 3.14
C GLU A 401 24.98 -11.33 2.54
N LYS A 402 26.19 -11.91 2.68
CA LYS A 402 27.40 -11.38 2.08
C LYS A 402 27.32 -11.33 0.56
N GLY A 403 26.79 -12.37 -0.08
CA GLY A 403 26.58 -12.39 -1.53
C GLY A 403 25.61 -11.30 -2.00
N ILE A 404 24.50 -11.09 -1.29
CA ILE A 404 23.53 -10.04 -1.60
C ILE A 404 24.12 -8.65 -1.36
N ALA A 405 24.92 -8.47 -0.31
CA ALA A 405 25.59 -7.21 0.00
C ALA A 405 26.57 -6.75 -1.10
N LEU A 406 27.06 -7.66 -1.94
CA LEU A 406 27.89 -7.33 -3.11
C LEU A 406 27.07 -6.79 -4.29
N LEU A 407 25.77 -6.99 -4.31
CA LEU A 407 24.92 -6.47 -5.40
C LEU A 407 24.83 -4.94 -5.31
N PRO A 408 24.90 -4.25 -6.46
CA PRO A 408 24.70 -2.80 -6.48
C PRO A 408 23.34 -2.44 -5.86
N PHE A 409 23.30 -1.31 -5.17
CA PHE A 409 22.14 -0.81 -4.43
C PHE A 409 21.64 -1.70 -3.28
N ALA A 410 22.40 -2.69 -2.84
CA ALA A 410 22.07 -3.49 -1.65
C ALA A 410 22.00 -2.62 -0.38
N ALA A 411 22.91 -1.66 -0.24
CA ALA A 411 22.90 -0.69 0.86
C ALA A 411 21.66 0.20 0.87
N GLN A 412 21.03 0.41 -0.30
CA GLN A 412 19.76 1.13 -0.47
C GLN A 412 18.53 0.21 -0.37
N SER A 413 18.73 -1.04 0.03
CA SER A 413 17.68 -2.06 0.10
C SER A 413 17.03 -2.42 -1.26
N LEU A 414 17.78 -2.25 -2.35
CA LEU A 414 17.35 -2.50 -3.73
C LEU A 414 18.28 -3.49 -4.46
N PRO A 415 18.70 -4.63 -3.86
CA PRO A 415 19.64 -5.56 -4.48
C PRO A 415 19.09 -6.21 -5.76
N TRP A 416 17.78 -6.26 -5.92
CA TRP A 416 17.08 -6.82 -7.08
C TRP A 416 17.12 -5.94 -8.33
N LEU A 417 17.41 -4.64 -8.18
CA LEU A 417 17.27 -3.65 -9.26
C LEU A 417 18.19 -3.93 -10.45
N VAL A 418 19.49 -4.14 -10.20
CA VAL A 418 20.46 -4.40 -11.26
C VAL A 418 20.22 -5.74 -11.95
N PRO A 419 19.97 -6.86 -11.24
CA PRO A 419 19.52 -8.11 -11.86
C PRO A 419 18.30 -7.95 -12.79
N VAL A 420 17.31 -7.14 -12.40
CA VAL A 420 16.14 -6.84 -13.23
C VAL A 420 16.55 -6.07 -14.50
N VAL A 421 17.37 -5.04 -14.38
CA VAL A 421 17.87 -4.28 -15.54
C VAL A 421 18.63 -5.20 -16.51
N ILE A 422 19.51 -6.05 -15.98
CA ILE A 422 20.23 -7.05 -16.80
C ILE A 422 19.25 -7.99 -17.50
N GLY A 423 18.25 -8.50 -16.80
CA GLY A 423 17.21 -9.36 -17.39
C GLY A 423 16.44 -8.68 -18.50
N ILE A 424 16.07 -7.40 -18.34
CA ILE A 424 15.42 -6.60 -19.40
C ILE A 424 16.35 -6.43 -20.60
N LEU A 425 17.64 -6.11 -20.40
CA LEU A 425 18.59 -5.97 -21.48
C LEU A 425 18.81 -7.30 -22.23
N LEU A 426 18.92 -8.41 -21.49
CA LEU A 426 19.00 -9.74 -22.11
C LEU A 426 17.75 -10.08 -22.90
N SER A 427 16.58 -9.62 -22.51
CA SER A 427 15.33 -9.85 -23.24
C SER A 427 15.25 -9.15 -24.58
N LEU A 428 16.12 -8.16 -24.84
CA LEU A 428 16.26 -7.51 -26.16
C LEU A 428 17.07 -8.36 -27.15
N VAL A 429 17.98 -9.20 -26.64
CA VAL A 429 18.92 -9.98 -27.44
C VAL A 429 18.47 -11.44 -27.61
N LEU A 430 17.77 -11.98 -26.64
CA LEU A 430 17.26 -13.36 -26.68
C LEU A 430 16.22 -13.53 -27.80
N PRO A 431 16.33 -14.60 -28.59
CA PRO A 431 15.40 -14.82 -29.70
C PRO A 431 14.00 -15.08 -29.17
N ASN A 432 12.99 -14.45 -29.78
CA ASN A 432 11.60 -14.84 -29.63
C ASN A 432 11.42 -16.19 -30.28
N LYS A 433 11.34 -17.28 -29.54
CA LYS A 433 10.77 -18.51 -30.08
C LYS A 433 9.29 -18.19 -30.32
N GLN A 434 8.95 -17.84 -31.55
CA GLN A 434 7.56 -17.88 -32.01
C GLN A 434 7.09 -19.31 -31.83
N THR A 435 6.30 -19.57 -30.81
CA THR A 435 5.38 -20.70 -30.86
C THR A 435 4.42 -20.37 -31.99
N ALA A 436 4.53 -21.13 -33.06
CA ALA A 436 3.53 -21.21 -34.11
C ALA A 436 2.25 -21.78 -33.47
N GLU A 437 1.42 -20.91 -32.93
CA GLU A 437 0.04 -21.13 -32.53
C GLU A 437 -0.59 -19.73 -32.49
N GLU A 438 -1.11 -19.30 -33.66
CA GLU A 438 -2.18 -18.32 -33.75
C GLU A 438 -3.53 -19.00 -33.47
#